data_0e37fe470aa3f6f6735cff5506eb24f5
#
_entry.id   0e37fe470aa3f6f6735cff5506eb24f5
#
_cell.length_a   1.000
_cell.length_b   1.000
_cell.length_c   1.000
_cell.angle_alpha   90.00
_cell.angle_beta   90.00
_cell.angle_gamma   90.00
#
_symmetry.space_group_name_H-M   'P 1'
#
loop_
_entity.id
_entity.type
_entity.pdbx_description
1 polymer ?
#
loop_
_entity_poly.entity_id
_entity_poly.type
_entity_poly.pdbx_seq_one_letter_code
_entity_poly.pdbx_strand_id
1 'polypeptide(L)'
;MSSRTVSLRELQRESPFSTDKVSVQSLDLIVNAGHDMWGRQKPQRVLISVTLSMKETFASAAQSDTVDASTVHYGKLSKSIISKCEALSQWIKPHDLLDVIVSAVHNAAASPTVLAVIEAEVLFPKASRTGEGIGLRLYHIPELDLTTTVLRIHRASLLALIGVNANERLMKQRVIVSVALDRVQAQISETYFALEQIVEKTVEESSYETLESLAEDLAARIIKFFVLSQPPTALPAPAGVRITIEKPNAIPFADAPVIEIYRSAEESDVHVKKMVAELGLKRPQIPFPLQGRLDEFLQSWKQD
;
A
#
# COMPACT_ATOMS: atom_id res chain seq x y z
N MET A 1 -11.49 15.32 15.70
CA MET A 1 -10.95 16.19 14.61
C MET A 1 -10.49 15.27 13.50
N SER A 2 -10.70 15.60 12.24
CA SER A 2 -10.29 14.74 11.12
C SER A 2 -8.83 15.05 10.79
N SER A 3 -7.95 14.07 10.91
CA SER A 3 -6.52 14.22 10.57
C SER A 3 -6.33 14.67 9.13
N ARG A 4 -5.35 15.56 8.90
CA ARG A 4 -5.01 16.01 7.55
C ARG A 4 -4.24 14.91 6.80
N THR A 5 -4.82 14.41 5.72
CA THR A 5 -4.17 13.44 4.84
C THR A 5 -3.14 14.11 3.94
N VAL A 6 -1.90 13.61 3.94
CA VAL A 6 -0.77 14.11 3.15
C VAL A 6 -0.13 12.98 2.36
N SER A 7 0.77 13.29 1.40
CA SER A 7 1.57 12.25 0.75
C SER A 7 2.56 11.62 1.72
N LEU A 8 2.95 10.36 1.45
CA LEU A 8 3.99 9.72 2.24
C LEU A 8 5.30 10.52 2.23
N ARG A 9 5.65 11.13 1.10
CA ARG A 9 6.84 11.97 0.95
C ARG A 9 6.78 13.23 1.82
N GLU A 10 5.61 13.88 1.89
CA GLU A 10 5.38 15.04 2.75
C GLU A 10 5.46 14.65 4.22
N LEU A 11 4.77 13.58 4.61
CA LEU A 11 4.80 13.06 5.98
C LEU A 11 6.22 12.70 6.43
N GLN A 12 7.02 12.08 5.56
CA GLN A 12 8.42 11.74 5.86
C GLN A 12 9.31 12.96 6.07
N ARG A 13 9.03 14.10 5.41
CA ARG A 13 9.76 15.36 5.63
C ARG A 13 9.44 15.98 6.99
N GLU A 14 8.20 15.85 7.44
CA GLU A 14 7.72 16.37 8.73
C GLU A 14 8.00 15.40 9.88
N SER A 15 8.37 14.15 9.58
CA SER A 15 8.65 13.14 10.59
C SER A 15 9.91 13.47 11.38
N PRO A 16 9.87 13.45 12.72
CA PRO A 16 11.05 13.68 13.53
C PRO A 16 12.13 12.62 13.26
N PHE A 17 13.36 13.08 13.07
CA PHE A 17 14.51 12.20 12.87
C PHE A 17 14.98 11.59 14.18
N SER A 18 15.44 10.34 14.12
CA SER A 18 16.22 9.69 15.18
C SER A 18 15.51 9.60 16.54
N THR A 19 14.40 8.91 16.58
CA THR A 19 13.74 8.56 17.85
C THR A 19 13.90 7.08 18.13
N ASP A 20 13.91 6.73 19.42
CA ASP A 20 13.87 5.33 19.84
C ASP A 20 12.51 4.72 19.46
N LYS A 21 12.50 3.42 19.16
CA LYS A 21 11.30 2.75 18.63
C LYS A 21 10.95 1.49 19.41
N VAL A 22 9.65 1.31 19.60
CA VAL A 22 9.07 0.04 20.05
C VAL A 22 8.30 -0.58 18.90
N SER A 23 8.56 -1.84 18.57
CA SER A 23 7.88 -2.54 17.50
C SER A 23 7.31 -3.88 17.94
N VAL A 24 6.15 -4.22 17.39
CA VAL A 24 5.59 -5.58 17.37
C VAL A 24 5.44 -5.94 15.89
N GLN A 25 6.08 -7.02 15.47
CA GLN A 25 6.13 -7.41 14.06
C GLN A 25 5.36 -8.69 13.80
N SER A 26 4.58 -8.69 12.72
CA SER A 26 3.89 -9.86 12.17
C SER A 26 3.03 -10.62 13.20
N LEU A 27 2.28 -9.89 14.03
CA LEU A 27 1.31 -10.49 14.92
C LEU A 27 0.25 -11.20 14.08
N ASP A 28 0.16 -12.52 14.22
CA ASP A 28 -0.65 -13.39 13.35
C ASP A 28 -2.03 -13.63 13.94
N LEU A 29 -3.07 -13.16 13.28
CA LEU A 29 -4.46 -13.23 13.74
C LEU A 29 -5.40 -13.63 12.61
N ILE A 30 -6.61 -14.08 12.98
CA ILE A 30 -7.74 -14.22 12.06
C ILE A 30 -8.73 -13.11 12.39
N VAL A 31 -9.10 -12.31 11.37
CA VAL A 31 -10.00 -11.17 11.54
C VAL A 31 -11.12 -11.16 10.50
N ASN A 32 -12.25 -10.56 10.85
CA ASN A 32 -13.38 -10.30 9.94
C ASN A 32 -13.14 -8.99 9.15
N ALA A 33 -12.14 -8.97 8.28
CA ALA A 33 -11.81 -7.79 7.49
C ALA A 33 -11.27 -8.16 6.10
N GLY A 34 -11.47 -7.24 5.15
CA GLY A 34 -10.96 -7.36 3.78
C GLY A 34 -11.64 -8.47 2.97
N HIS A 35 -11.11 -8.70 1.77
CA HIS A 35 -11.59 -9.72 0.84
C HIS A 35 -10.47 -10.72 0.54
N ASP A 36 -10.80 -11.97 0.30
CA ASP A 36 -9.83 -12.93 -0.20
C ASP A 36 -9.54 -12.69 -1.71
N MET A 37 -8.61 -13.46 -2.28
CA MET A 37 -8.22 -13.36 -3.69
C MET A 37 -9.37 -13.54 -4.69
N TRP A 38 -10.53 -14.02 -4.25
CA TRP A 38 -11.75 -14.21 -5.05
C TRP A 38 -12.80 -13.10 -4.80
N GLY A 39 -12.45 -12.06 -4.03
CA GLY A 39 -13.37 -10.98 -3.67
C GLY A 39 -14.43 -11.35 -2.64
N ARG A 40 -14.26 -12.47 -1.88
CA ARG A 40 -15.24 -12.92 -0.90
C ARG A 40 -14.96 -12.33 0.49
N GLN A 41 -16.00 -11.87 1.15
CA GLN A 41 -15.97 -11.45 2.55
C GLN A 41 -16.02 -12.68 3.46
N LYS A 42 -14.93 -12.99 4.11
CA LYS A 42 -14.81 -14.06 5.10
C LYS A 42 -13.68 -13.77 6.07
N PRO A 43 -13.64 -14.43 7.25
CA PRO A 43 -12.50 -14.33 8.15
C PRO A 43 -11.18 -14.62 7.42
N GLN A 44 -10.20 -13.76 7.57
CA GLN A 44 -8.91 -13.90 6.92
C GLN A 44 -7.76 -13.86 7.93
N ARG A 45 -6.71 -14.59 7.61
CA ARG A 45 -5.43 -14.43 8.27
C ARG A 45 -4.86 -13.07 7.94
N VAL A 46 -4.43 -12.33 8.96
CA VAL A 46 -3.76 -11.05 8.84
C VAL A 46 -2.49 -11.05 9.67
N LEU A 47 -1.44 -10.44 9.14
CA LEU A 47 -0.20 -10.15 9.85
C LEU A 47 -0.21 -8.66 10.20
N ILE A 48 -0.20 -8.36 11.49
CA ILE A 48 -0.24 -6.99 11.99
C ILE A 48 1.14 -6.61 12.50
N SER A 49 1.68 -5.49 11.99
CA SER A 49 2.92 -4.90 12.48
C SER A 49 2.68 -3.48 12.94
N VAL A 50 3.20 -3.13 14.11
CA VAL A 50 3.12 -1.77 14.66
C VAL A 50 4.51 -1.34 15.07
N THR A 51 4.91 -0.14 14.64
CA THR A 51 6.13 0.54 15.08
C THR A 51 5.77 1.90 15.65
N LEU A 52 6.17 2.13 16.88
CA LEU A 52 5.94 3.37 17.62
C LEU A 52 7.30 4.09 17.76
N SER A 53 7.45 5.25 17.12
CA SER A 53 8.59 6.14 17.36
C SER A 53 8.27 7.01 18.58
N MET A 54 9.19 7.07 19.52
CA MET A 54 9.02 7.83 20.75
C MET A 54 9.51 9.26 20.56
N LYS A 55 8.93 10.24 21.27
CA LYS A 55 9.43 11.64 21.26
C LYS A 55 10.77 11.79 21.96
N GLU A 56 10.99 10.99 23.01
CA GLU A 56 12.18 11.00 23.82
C GLU A 56 12.91 9.64 23.73
N THR A 57 14.17 9.64 24.14
CA THR A 57 14.95 8.40 24.22
C THR A 57 14.53 7.54 25.40
N PHE A 58 14.86 6.25 25.37
CA PHE A 58 14.63 5.32 26.48
C PHE A 58 15.54 5.56 27.70
N ALA A 59 16.19 6.71 27.80
CA ALA A 59 17.20 6.97 28.85
C ALA A 59 16.65 6.77 30.26
N SER A 60 15.41 7.20 30.56
CA SER A 60 14.77 7.01 31.86
C SER A 60 14.47 5.56 32.17
N ALA A 61 13.86 4.84 31.22
CA ALA A 61 13.56 3.42 31.37
C ALA A 61 14.86 2.58 31.51
N ALA A 62 15.91 2.94 30.74
CA ALA A 62 17.21 2.27 30.80
C ALA A 62 17.93 2.53 32.13
N GLN A 63 17.86 3.74 32.68
CA GLN A 63 18.49 4.09 33.94
C GLN A 63 17.84 3.40 35.13
N SER A 64 16.49 3.29 35.12
CA SER A 64 15.72 2.68 36.20
C SER A 64 15.53 1.17 36.04
N ASP A 65 15.90 0.59 34.90
CA ASP A 65 15.62 -0.80 34.53
C ASP A 65 14.12 -1.17 34.68
N THR A 66 13.24 -0.24 34.32
CA THR A 66 11.79 -0.40 34.43
C THR A 66 11.07 0.14 33.21
N VAL A 67 9.86 -0.38 32.94
CA VAL A 67 8.97 0.17 31.92
C VAL A 67 8.22 1.37 32.51
N ASP A 68 8.66 2.56 32.14
CA ASP A 68 8.07 3.84 32.59
C ASP A 68 7.35 4.58 31.45
N ALA A 69 7.06 5.87 31.68
CA ALA A 69 6.35 6.70 30.70
C ALA A 69 7.17 7.05 29.44
N SER A 70 8.50 6.80 29.42
CA SER A 70 9.35 7.06 28.25
C SER A 70 9.24 5.96 27.20
N THR A 71 8.57 4.83 27.48
CA THR A 71 8.44 3.70 26.57
C THR A 71 7.02 3.13 26.56
N VAL A 72 6.75 2.19 25.64
CA VAL A 72 5.50 1.43 25.57
C VAL A 72 5.77 -0.04 25.81
N HIS A 73 5.04 -0.63 26.76
CA HIS A 73 5.17 -2.05 27.05
C HIS A 73 4.62 -2.89 25.88
N TYR A 74 5.50 -3.46 25.06
CA TYR A 74 5.14 -4.25 23.87
C TYR A 74 4.18 -5.41 24.17
N GLY A 75 4.25 -6.04 25.33
CA GLY A 75 3.31 -7.09 25.75
C GLY A 75 1.90 -6.57 26.03
N LYS A 76 1.74 -5.34 26.58
CA LYS A 76 0.44 -4.69 26.72
C LYS A 76 -0.09 -4.27 25.35
N LEU A 77 0.78 -3.75 24.49
CA LEU A 77 0.44 -3.38 23.13
C LEU A 77 -0.11 -4.58 22.34
N SER A 78 0.62 -5.70 22.32
CA SER A 78 0.18 -6.93 21.65
C SER A 78 -1.16 -7.44 22.18
N LYS A 79 -1.33 -7.50 23.50
CA LYS A 79 -2.59 -7.94 24.13
C LYS A 79 -3.77 -7.00 23.79
N SER A 80 -3.52 -5.68 23.74
CA SER A 80 -4.53 -4.69 23.36
C SER A 80 -4.98 -4.87 21.90
N ILE A 81 -4.03 -5.09 20.99
CA ILE A 81 -4.32 -5.35 19.57
C ILE A 81 -5.13 -6.64 19.42
N ILE A 82 -4.67 -7.75 20.01
CA ILE A 82 -5.34 -9.05 19.96
C ILE A 82 -6.79 -8.92 20.45
N SER A 83 -6.99 -8.38 21.66
CA SER A 83 -8.30 -8.24 22.28
C SER A 83 -9.27 -7.41 21.43
N LYS A 84 -8.80 -6.31 20.83
CA LYS A 84 -9.65 -5.49 19.94
C LYS A 84 -9.98 -6.19 18.62
N CYS A 85 -9.03 -6.92 18.04
CA CYS A 85 -9.26 -7.67 16.81
C CYS A 85 -10.21 -8.87 17.04
N GLU A 86 -10.06 -9.60 18.14
CA GLU A 86 -10.94 -10.71 18.50
C GLU A 86 -12.38 -10.27 18.83
N ALA A 87 -12.56 -9.03 19.29
CA ALA A 87 -13.87 -8.45 19.53
C ALA A 87 -14.66 -8.08 18.25
N LEU A 88 -14.02 -8.14 17.09
CA LEU A 88 -14.65 -7.84 15.79
C LEU A 88 -15.58 -8.97 15.35
N SER A 89 -16.85 -8.87 15.71
CA SER A 89 -17.88 -9.86 15.32
C SER A 89 -18.42 -9.63 13.90
N GLN A 90 -18.41 -8.38 13.43
CA GLN A 90 -18.86 -8.01 12.08
C GLN A 90 -17.68 -7.78 11.15
N TRP A 91 -17.93 -7.95 9.85
CA TRP A 91 -16.95 -7.64 8.81
C TRP A 91 -16.70 -6.13 8.72
N ILE A 92 -15.43 -5.74 8.62
CA ILE A 92 -14.99 -4.35 8.48
C ILE A 92 -14.06 -4.18 7.28
N LYS A 93 -13.90 -2.93 6.83
CA LYS A 93 -12.94 -2.59 5.78
C LYS A 93 -11.50 -2.70 6.30
N PRO A 94 -10.52 -3.00 5.42
CA PRO A 94 -9.12 -3.02 5.82
C PRO A 94 -8.61 -1.70 6.42
N HIS A 95 -9.15 -0.57 5.97
CA HIS A 95 -8.81 0.75 6.54
C HIS A 95 -9.33 0.88 7.98
N ASP A 96 -10.57 0.44 8.24
CA ASP A 96 -11.17 0.52 9.57
C ASP A 96 -10.42 -0.39 10.57
N LEU A 97 -9.80 -1.48 10.09
CA LEU A 97 -8.93 -2.33 10.90
C LEU A 97 -7.68 -1.56 11.37
N LEU A 98 -7.11 -0.67 10.54
CA LEU A 98 -6.03 0.21 10.97
C LEU A 98 -6.47 1.16 12.08
N ASP A 99 -7.68 1.70 12.02
CA ASP A 99 -8.24 2.56 13.08
C ASP A 99 -8.42 1.78 14.40
N VAL A 100 -8.86 0.52 14.34
CA VAL A 100 -8.92 -0.38 15.50
C VAL A 100 -7.53 -0.57 16.11
N ILE A 101 -6.50 -0.76 15.29
CA ILE A 101 -5.11 -0.94 15.75
C ILE A 101 -4.58 0.35 16.38
N VAL A 102 -4.79 1.52 15.75
CA VAL A 102 -4.40 2.83 16.31
C VAL A 102 -5.08 3.07 17.65
N SER A 103 -6.36 2.73 17.76
CA SER A 103 -7.08 2.78 19.04
C SER A 103 -6.48 1.83 20.10
N ALA A 104 -5.97 0.65 19.70
CA ALA A 104 -5.26 -0.26 20.61
C ALA A 104 -3.91 0.32 21.06
N VAL A 105 -3.19 1.01 20.17
CA VAL A 105 -1.95 1.74 20.48
C VAL A 105 -2.20 2.79 21.56
N HIS A 106 -3.22 3.63 21.39
CA HIS A 106 -3.56 4.68 22.37
C HIS A 106 -3.94 4.09 23.73
N ASN A 107 -4.58 2.93 23.77
CA ASN A 107 -4.91 2.26 25.03
C ASN A 107 -3.67 1.64 25.72
N ALA A 108 -2.64 1.27 24.96
CA ALA A 108 -1.42 0.65 25.50
C ALA A 108 -0.38 1.69 25.94
N ALA A 109 -0.38 2.87 25.34
CA ALA A 109 0.52 3.96 25.69
C ALA A 109 0.09 4.59 27.03
N ALA A 110 1.05 4.92 27.90
CA ALA A 110 0.79 5.62 29.16
C ALA A 110 0.17 7.01 28.90
N SER A 111 0.59 7.67 27.83
CA SER A 111 0.01 8.90 27.31
C SER A 111 0.19 8.95 25.78
N PRO A 112 -0.80 9.40 25.01
CA PRO A 112 -0.64 9.63 23.57
C PRO A 112 0.47 10.65 23.25
N THR A 113 0.80 11.53 24.19
CA THR A 113 1.80 12.59 24.01
C THR A 113 3.24 12.11 23.93
N VAL A 114 3.52 10.85 24.32
CA VAL A 114 4.89 10.27 24.23
C VAL A 114 5.21 9.73 22.82
N LEU A 115 4.21 9.63 21.96
CA LEU A 115 4.37 9.10 20.60
C LEU A 115 4.69 10.22 19.61
N ALA A 116 5.79 10.06 18.87
CA ALA A 116 6.16 10.94 17.77
C ALA A 116 5.53 10.49 16.46
N VAL A 117 5.64 9.18 16.15
CA VAL A 117 5.05 8.58 14.94
C VAL A 117 4.44 7.23 15.29
N ILE A 118 3.27 6.96 14.75
CA ILE A 118 2.61 5.64 14.75
C ILE A 118 2.68 5.10 13.33
N GLU A 119 3.31 3.94 13.14
CA GLU A 119 3.25 3.14 11.93
C GLU A 119 2.47 1.86 12.24
N ALA A 120 1.36 1.64 11.56
CA ALA A 120 0.57 0.42 11.68
C ALA A 120 0.38 -0.22 10.31
N GLU A 121 0.71 -1.48 10.17
CA GLU A 121 0.54 -2.25 8.94
C GLU A 121 -0.33 -3.47 9.17
N VAL A 122 -1.24 -3.71 8.24
CA VAL A 122 -2.01 -4.94 8.12
C VAL A 122 -1.69 -5.58 6.77
N LEU A 123 -1.22 -6.81 6.78
CA LEU A 123 -0.93 -7.59 5.59
C LEU A 123 -1.88 -8.78 5.52
N PHE A 124 -2.61 -8.92 4.42
CA PHE A 124 -3.49 -10.05 4.09
C PHE A 124 -2.75 -10.99 3.12
N PRO A 125 -2.07 -12.04 3.60
CA PRO A 125 -1.20 -12.89 2.75
C PRO A 125 -1.98 -13.68 1.69
N LYS A 126 -3.29 -13.85 1.87
CA LYS A 126 -4.17 -14.62 0.98
C LYS A 126 -5.11 -13.76 0.14
N ALA A 127 -4.91 -12.44 0.15
CA ALA A 127 -5.71 -11.50 -0.65
C ALA A 127 -5.13 -11.25 -2.06
N SER A 128 -3.87 -11.61 -2.31
CA SER A 128 -3.22 -11.54 -3.62
C SER A 128 -3.23 -12.91 -4.31
N ARG A 129 -3.37 -12.91 -5.64
CA ARG A 129 -3.31 -14.13 -6.48
C ARG A 129 -1.87 -14.47 -6.87
N THR A 130 -1.04 -13.47 -7.08
CA THR A 130 0.30 -13.60 -7.66
C THR A 130 1.40 -13.16 -6.72
N GLY A 131 1.06 -12.41 -5.66
CA GLY A 131 2.00 -11.83 -4.72
C GLY A 131 2.01 -12.49 -3.34
N GLU A 132 2.84 -11.94 -2.48
CA GLU A 132 2.97 -12.35 -1.06
C GLU A 132 1.84 -11.78 -0.19
N GLY A 133 0.95 -10.98 -0.77
CA GLY A 133 -0.23 -10.43 -0.12
C GLY A 133 -0.53 -8.98 -0.50
N ILE A 134 -1.64 -8.52 0.06
CA ILE A 134 -2.07 -7.12 -0.02
C ILE A 134 -1.91 -6.49 1.36
N GLY A 135 -1.20 -5.37 1.44
CA GLY A 135 -0.95 -4.64 2.67
C GLY A 135 -1.58 -3.25 2.68
N LEU A 136 -2.03 -2.80 3.84
CA LEU A 136 -2.28 -1.40 4.11
C LEU A 136 -1.38 -0.96 5.25
N ARG A 137 -0.67 0.16 5.05
CA ARG A 137 0.17 0.77 6.08
C ARG A 137 -0.27 2.20 6.34
N LEU A 138 -0.61 2.49 7.57
CA LEU A 138 -0.90 3.83 8.07
C LEU A 138 0.35 4.42 8.71
N TYR A 139 0.62 5.69 8.40
CA TYR A 139 1.56 6.54 9.09
C TYR A 139 0.79 7.71 9.72
N HIS A 140 1.00 7.95 10.99
CA HIS A 140 0.34 9.04 11.71
C HIS A 140 1.35 9.79 12.60
N ILE A 141 1.39 11.11 12.49
CA ILE A 141 2.15 12.02 13.37
C ILE A 141 1.12 12.73 14.26
N PRO A 142 0.93 12.26 15.51
CA PRO A 142 -0.15 12.78 16.37
C PRO A 142 -0.05 14.27 16.66
N GLU A 143 1.15 14.79 16.86
CA GLU A 143 1.39 16.20 17.18
C GLU A 143 0.97 17.17 16.07
N LEU A 144 1.17 16.78 14.83
CA LEU A 144 0.84 17.58 13.65
C LEU A 144 -0.54 17.22 13.07
N ASP A 145 -1.20 16.23 13.63
CA ASP A 145 -2.45 15.65 13.10
C ASP A 145 -2.35 15.28 11.60
N LEU A 146 -1.16 14.79 11.21
CA LEU A 146 -0.89 14.34 9.84
C LEU A 146 -1.02 12.84 9.72
N THR A 147 -1.65 12.39 8.65
CA THR A 147 -1.79 10.96 8.37
C THR A 147 -1.65 10.66 6.88
N THR A 148 -1.21 9.45 6.57
CA THR A 148 -1.31 8.86 5.23
C THR A 148 -1.46 7.36 5.33
N THR A 149 -2.28 6.79 4.45
CA THR A 149 -2.42 5.34 4.30
C THR A 149 -1.90 4.93 2.94
N VAL A 150 -1.09 3.88 2.91
CA VAL A 150 -0.45 3.32 1.72
C VAL A 150 -1.03 1.93 1.46
N LEU A 151 -1.65 1.73 0.30
CA LEU A 151 -2.04 0.40 -0.21
C LEU A 151 -0.86 -0.23 -0.94
N ARG A 152 -0.57 -1.50 -0.66
CA ARG A 152 0.58 -2.21 -1.23
C ARG A 152 0.19 -3.56 -1.83
N ILE A 153 0.72 -3.83 -3.01
CA ILE A 153 0.83 -5.19 -3.56
C ILE A 153 2.25 -5.65 -3.26
N HIS A 154 2.38 -6.72 -2.48
CA HIS A 154 3.68 -7.26 -2.08
C HIS A 154 4.13 -8.33 -3.08
N ARG A 155 5.24 -8.05 -3.78
CA ARG A 155 6.04 -8.99 -4.57
C ARG A 155 5.23 -9.91 -5.49
N ALA A 156 4.38 -9.32 -6.36
CA ALA A 156 3.66 -10.07 -7.38
C ALA A 156 4.65 -10.71 -8.36
N SER A 157 4.64 -12.04 -8.46
CA SER A 157 5.50 -12.83 -9.35
C SER A 157 4.80 -13.06 -10.68
N LEU A 158 5.27 -12.39 -11.74
CA LEU A 158 4.63 -12.33 -13.04
C LEU A 158 5.60 -12.73 -14.17
N LEU A 159 5.05 -13.03 -15.35
CA LEU A 159 5.82 -13.38 -16.53
C LEU A 159 5.76 -12.26 -17.58
N ALA A 160 6.89 -11.62 -17.88
CA ALA A 160 7.04 -10.54 -18.85
C ALA A 160 7.97 -10.93 -20.00
N LEU A 161 7.67 -10.48 -21.21
CA LEU A 161 8.64 -10.52 -22.31
C LEU A 161 9.53 -9.27 -22.17
N ILE A 162 10.72 -9.45 -21.54
CA ILE A 162 11.58 -8.35 -21.11
C ILE A 162 13.06 -8.65 -21.34
N GLY A 163 13.81 -7.70 -21.90
CA GLY A 163 15.25 -7.79 -22.11
C GLY A 163 15.69 -7.23 -23.44
N VAL A 164 16.94 -6.76 -23.48
CA VAL A 164 17.60 -6.14 -24.66
C VAL A 164 18.27 -7.17 -25.55
N ASN A 165 18.60 -8.35 -25.01
CA ASN A 165 19.32 -9.39 -25.76
C ASN A 165 18.36 -10.29 -26.56
N ALA A 166 18.76 -10.73 -27.73
CA ALA A 166 17.91 -11.56 -28.58
C ALA A 166 17.43 -12.85 -27.90
N ASN A 167 18.28 -13.50 -27.09
CA ASN A 167 17.90 -14.68 -26.32
C ASN A 167 16.84 -14.41 -25.26
N GLU A 168 16.78 -13.21 -24.69
CA GLU A 168 15.76 -12.81 -23.71
C GLU A 168 14.39 -12.59 -24.35
N ARG A 169 14.37 -12.37 -25.68
CA ARG A 169 13.15 -12.15 -26.47
C ARG A 169 12.47 -13.43 -26.93
N LEU A 170 13.06 -14.60 -26.66
CA LEU A 170 12.52 -15.89 -27.11
C LEU A 170 11.38 -16.40 -26.21
N MET A 171 11.36 -15.99 -24.95
CA MET A 171 10.33 -16.43 -23.98
C MET A 171 10.14 -15.41 -22.86
N LYS A 172 8.96 -15.43 -22.25
CA LYS A 172 8.68 -14.62 -21.04
C LYS A 172 9.57 -15.05 -19.88
N GLN A 173 10.01 -14.07 -19.12
CA GLN A 173 10.86 -14.24 -17.95
C GLN A 173 10.11 -13.78 -16.70
N ARG A 174 10.48 -14.36 -15.55
CA ARG A 174 9.93 -13.96 -14.27
C ARG A 174 10.42 -12.57 -13.88
N VAL A 175 9.47 -11.70 -13.53
CA VAL A 175 9.68 -10.43 -12.85
C VAL A 175 8.90 -10.42 -11.54
N ILE A 176 9.37 -9.68 -10.56
CA ILE A 176 8.68 -9.47 -9.28
C ILE A 176 8.34 -8.00 -9.21
N VAL A 177 7.03 -7.71 -9.12
CA VAL A 177 6.50 -6.35 -9.11
C VAL A 177 5.91 -6.05 -7.75
N SER A 178 6.36 -4.97 -7.12
CA SER A 178 5.72 -4.39 -5.94
C SER A 178 5.16 -3.02 -6.28
N VAL A 179 3.95 -2.75 -5.82
CA VAL A 179 3.27 -1.46 -6.02
C VAL A 179 2.90 -0.88 -4.67
N ALA A 180 3.11 0.42 -4.48
CA ALA A 180 2.62 1.16 -3.34
C ALA A 180 1.91 2.43 -3.80
N LEU A 181 0.66 2.58 -3.38
CA LEU A 181 -0.20 3.73 -3.67
C LEU A 181 -0.45 4.49 -2.37
N ASP A 182 -0.03 5.75 -2.29
CA ASP A 182 -0.23 6.57 -1.09
C ASP A 182 -1.57 7.32 -1.09
N ARG A 183 -1.93 7.92 0.07
CA ARG A 183 -3.18 8.67 0.30
C ARG A 183 -4.45 7.87 0.06
N VAL A 184 -4.41 6.58 0.31
CA VAL A 184 -5.58 5.71 0.14
C VAL A 184 -6.59 5.94 1.25
N GLN A 185 -7.84 6.22 0.87
CA GLN A 185 -8.95 6.32 1.81
C GLN A 185 -9.71 5.00 1.98
N ALA A 186 -10.59 4.95 2.98
CA ALA A 186 -11.36 3.76 3.34
C ALA A 186 -12.12 3.13 2.15
N GLN A 187 -12.65 3.95 1.23
CA GLN A 187 -13.40 3.49 0.06
C GLN A 187 -12.53 2.69 -0.93
N ILE A 188 -11.23 3.05 -1.03
CA ILE A 188 -10.30 2.42 -1.95
C ILE A 188 -9.61 1.21 -1.32
N SER A 189 -9.59 1.13 -0.01
CA SER A 189 -8.93 0.03 0.70
C SER A 189 -9.49 -1.36 0.36
N GLU A 190 -10.65 -1.43 -0.31
CA GLU A 190 -11.30 -2.66 -0.75
C GLU A 190 -11.11 -2.94 -2.25
N THR A 191 -10.55 -1.99 -3.00
CA THR A 191 -10.44 -2.10 -4.48
C THR A 191 -9.11 -2.65 -4.95
N TYR A 192 -8.27 -3.18 -4.05
CA TYR A 192 -6.95 -3.73 -4.36
C TYR A 192 -6.97 -4.84 -5.42
N PHE A 193 -8.07 -5.54 -5.53
CA PHE A 193 -8.25 -6.55 -6.57
C PHE A 193 -8.17 -5.96 -7.99
N ALA A 194 -8.82 -4.80 -8.22
CA ALA A 194 -8.73 -4.09 -9.49
C ALA A 194 -7.31 -3.58 -9.77
N LEU A 195 -6.61 -3.09 -8.73
CA LEU A 195 -5.21 -2.68 -8.85
C LEU A 195 -4.31 -3.85 -9.26
N GLU A 196 -4.45 -5.01 -8.61
CA GLU A 196 -3.68 -6.21 -8.95
C GLU A 196 -3.93 -6.66 -10.39
N GLN A 197 -5.17 -6.62 -10.88
CA GLN A 197 -5.50 -6.98 -12.25
C GLN A 197 -4.89 -6.03 -13.29
N ILE A 198 -4.84 -4.71 -13.00
CA ILE A 198 -4.15 -3.75 -13.86
C ILE A 198 -2.67 -4.12 -13.97
N VAL A 199 -2.03 -4.45 -12.85
CA VAL A 199 -0.62 -4.85 -12.81
C VAL A 199 -0.39 -6.13 -13.60
N GLU A 200 -1.17 -7.18 -13.36
CA GLU A 200 -1.07 -8.47 -14.06
C GLU A 200 -1.21 -8.29 -15.56
N LYS A 201 -2.28 -7.64 -16.00
CA LYS A 201 -2.57 -7.44 -17.42
C LYS A 201 -1.50 -6.61 -18.12
N THR A 202 -1.03 -5.53 -17.48
CA THR A 202 0.03 -4.69 -18.05
C THR A 202 1.32 -5.49 -18.28
N VAL A 203 1.73 -6.30 -17.30
CA VAL A 203 2.93 -7.12 -17.40
C VAL A 203 2.76 -8.24 -18.42
N GLU A 204 1.60 -8.90 -18.42
CA GLU A 204 1.32 -10.00 -19.34
C GLU A 204 1.33 -9.58 -20.81
N GLU A 205 0.78 -8.41 -21.12
CA GLU A 205 0.70 -7.84 -22.47
C GLU A 205 1.99 -7.13 -22.90
N SER A 206 2.92 -6.86 -21.96
CA SER A 206 4.14 -6.09 -22.25
C SER A 206 5.15 -6.86 -23.08
N SER A 207 5.96 -6.08 -23.85
CA SER A 207 7.08 -6.60 -24.63
C SER A 207 8.27 -5.62 -24.64
N TYR A 208 8.51 -4.95 -23.51
CA TYR A 208 9.55 -3.95 -23.36
C TYR A 208 10.96 -4.57 -23.33
N GLU A 209 11.96 -3.81 -23.76
CA GLU A 209 13.37 -4.20 -23.64
C GLU A 209 13.90 -3.93 -22.23
N THR A 210 13.45 -2.85 -21.59
CA THR A 210 13.97 -2.38 -20.31
C THR A 210 12.91 -2.42 -19.18
N LEU A 211 13.38 -2.62 -17.94
CA LEU A 211 12.52 -2.58 -16.76
C LEU A 211 11.97 -1.17 -16.53
N GLU A 212 12.73 -0.14 -16.89
CA GLU A 212 12.34 1.26 -16.80
C GLU A 212 11.09 1.54 -17.64
N SER A 213 11.07 1.09 -18.90
CA SER A 213 9.92 1.25 -19.78
C SER A 213 8.69 0.50 -19.27
N LEU A 214 8.86 -0.71 -18.74
CA LEU A 214 7.79 -1.46 -18.10
C LEU A 214 7.24 -0.74 -16.87
N ALA A 215 8.11 -0.18 -16.03
CA ALA A 215 7.71 0.54 -14.83
C ALA A 215 6.94 1.83 -15.16
N GLU A 216 7.37 2.57 -16.19
CA GLU A 216 6.66 3.78 -16.65
C GLU A 216 5.25 3.46 -17.18
N ASP A 217 5.11 2.40 -18.00
CA ASP A 217 3.78 1.97 -18.49
C ASP A 217 2.88 1.51 -17.35
N LEU A 218 3.42 0.74 -16.38
CA LEU A 218 2.70 0.35 -15.18
C LEU A 218 2.19 1.58 -14.41
N ALA A 219 3.07 2.57 -14.17
CA ALA A 219 2.70 3.79 -13.45
C ALA A 219 1.61 4.57 -14.20
N ALA A 220 1.77 4.75 -15.51
CA ALA A 220 0.82 5.46 -16.35
C ALA A 220 -0.56 4.77 -16.33
N ARG A 221 -0.61 3.45 -16.47
CA ARG A 221 -1.86 2.68 -16.44
C ARG A 221 -2.52 2.66 -15.06
N ILE A 222 -1.75 2.50 -13.99
CA ILE A 222 -2.29 2.59 -12.62
C ILE A 222 -2.87 3.99 -12.38
N ILE A 223 -2.17 5.04 -12.76
CA ILE A 223 -2.68 6.40 -12.62
C ILE A 223 -3.94 6.59 -13.46
N LYS A 224 -3.92 6.22 -14.73
CA LYS A 224 -5.05 6.40 -15.66
C LYS A 224 -6.27 5.59 -15.24
N PHE A 225 -6.11 4.29 -14.99
CA PHE A 225 -7.24 3.36 -14.85
C PHE A 225 -7.64 3.08 -13.40
N PHE A 226 -6.77 3.34 -12.44
CA PHE A 226 -7.09 3.16 -11.03
C PHE A 226 -7.24 4.51 -10.31
N VAL A 227 -6.22 5.36 -10.33
CA VAL A 227 -6.23 6.61 -9.54
C VAL A 227 -7.24 7.62 -10.09
N LEU A 228 -7.17 7.95 -11.38
CA LEU A 228 -8.04 8.96 -12.00
C LEU A 228 -9.49 8.48 -12.21
N SER A 229 -9.75 7.19 -12.12
CA SER A 229 -11.11 6.63 -12.17
C SER A 229 -11.86 6.76 -10.84
N GLN A 230 -11.15 6.99 -9.74
CA GLN A 230 -11.78 7.15 -8.43
C GLN A 230 -12.49 8.49 -8.32
N PRO A 231 -13.60 8.57 -7.57
CA PRO A 231 -14.23 9.85 -7.31
C PRO A 231 -13.27 10.77 -6.52
N PRO A 232 -13.27 12.08 -6.78
CA PRO A 232 -12.36 13.04 -6.11
C PRO A 232 -12.44 13.02 -4.58
N THR A 233 -13.58 12.58 -4.03
CA THR A 233 -13.77 12.40 -2.57
C THR A 233 -13.04 11.19 -2.00
N ALA A 234 -12.65 10.23 -2.83
CA ALA A 234 -12.00 8.98 -2.40
C ALA A 234 -10.47 9.05 -2.48
N LEU A 235 -9.93 9.98 -3.25
CA LEU A 235 -8.50 10.31 -3.31
C LEU A 235 -8.37 11.83 -3.29
N PRO A 236 -8.21 12.44 -2.10
CA PRO A 236 -7.89 13.86 -2.03
C PRO A 236 -6.50 14.07 -2.63
N ALA A 237 -6.51 14.63 -3.81
CA ALA A 237 -5.41 15.02 -4.72
C ALA A 237 -3.96 14.77 -4.25
N PRO A 238 -3.04 14.62 -5.14
CA PRO A 238 -2.85 13.51 -6.07
C PRO A 238 -2.11 12.35 -5.43
N ALA A 239 -2.68 11.16 -5.52
CA ALA A 239 -2.02 9.95 -5.05
C ALA A 239 -0.70 9.73 -5.79
N GLY A 240 0.33 9.30 -5.06
CA GLY A 240 1.60 8.87 -5.64
C GLY A 240 1.64 7.36 -5.81
N VAL A 241 2.22 6.92 -6.90
CA VAL A 241 2.44 5.50 -7.23
C VAL A 241 3.93 5.23 -7.21
N ARG A 242 4.36 4.31 -6.35
CA ARG A 242 5.73 3.77 -6.34
C ARG A 242 5.68 2.36 -6.92
N ILE A 243 6.56 2.06 -7.84
CA ILE A 243 6.70 0.75 -8.48
C ILE A 243 8.13 0.30 -8.31
N THR A 244 8.30 -0.93 -7.82
CA THR A 244 9.58 -1.61 -7.76
C THR A 244 9.48 -2.87 -8.62
N ILE A 245 10.44 -3.07 -9.53
CA ILE A 245 10.51 -4.27 -10.37
C ILE A 245 11.88 -4.93 -10.18
N GLU A 246 11.85 -6.21 -9.87
CA GLU A 246 13.02 -7.08 -9.76
C GLU A 246 13.02 -8.08 -10.91
N LYS A 247 14.22 -8.41 -11.46
CA LYS A 247 14.41 -9.45 -12.49
C LYS A 247 15.38 -10.51 -11.96
N PRO A 248 14.90 -11.53 -11.23
CA PRO A 248 15.76 -12.43 -10.43
C PRO A 248 16.83 -13.18 -11.20
N ASN A 249 16.61 -13.51 -12.44
CA ASN A 249 17.54 -14.35 -13.23
C ASN A 249 18.43 -13.57 -14.20
N ALA A 250 18.49 -12.24 -14.08
CA ALA A 250 19.19 -11.40 -15.06
C ALA A 250 20.72 -11.35 -14.86
N ILE A 251 21.18 -11.52 -13.62
CA ILE A 251 22.60 -11.43 -13.26
C ILE A 251 22.99 -12.68 -12.45
N PRO A 252 24.00 -13.47 -12.91
CA PRO A 252 24.35 -14.75 -12.27
C PRO A 252 24.83 -14.64 -10.82
N PHE A 253 25.39 -13.50 -10.42
CA PHE A 253 26.03 -13.31 -9.10
C PHE A 253 25.28 -12.30 -8.21
N ALA A 254 24.00 -12.02 -8.52
CA ALA A 254 23.14 -11.20 -7.71
C ALA A 254 21.76 -11.84 -7.61
N ASP A 255 21.03 -11.59 -6.51
CA ASP A 255 19.67 -12.07 -6.34
C ASP A 255 18.75 -11.51 -7.44
N ALA A 256 18.85 -10.21 -7.70
CA ALA A 256 18.15 -9.54 -8.81
C ALA A 256 18.69 -8.11 -9.01
N PRO A 257 18.76 -7.60 -10.26
CA PRO A 257 18.69 -6.18 -10.50
C PRO A 257 17.30 -5.65 -10.15
N VAL A 258 17.25 -4.46 -9.57
CA VAL A 258 16.01 -3.82 -9.08
C VAL A 258 15.96 -2.40 -9.60
N ILE A 259 14.81 -2.02 -10.15
CA ILE A 259 14.50 -0.61 -10.41
C ILE A 259 13.34 -0.16 -9.54
N GLU A 260 13.36 1.10 -9.15
CA GLU A 260 12.25 1.74 -8.45
C GLU A 260 11.95 3.09 -9.08
N ILE A 261 10.66 3.35 -9.31
CA ILE A 261 10.18 4.65 -9.76
C ILE A 261 9.09 5.17 -8.81
N TYR A 262 8.92 6.49 -8.77
CA TYR A 262 7.79 7.15 -8.14
C TYR A 262 7.18 8.15 -9.11
N ARG A 263 5.85 8.10 -9.29
CA ARG A 263 5.10 9.03 -10.15
C ARG A 263 3.91 9.56 -9.38
N SER A 264 3.67 10.86 -9.47
CA SER A 264 2.47 11.47 -8.89
C SER A 264 1.41 11.71 -9.98
N ALA A 265 0.14 11.62 -9.58
CA ALA A 265 -0.95 11.90 -10.49
C ALA A 265 -0.99 13.40 -10.93
N GLU A 266 -0.36 14.33 -10.15
CA GLU A 266 -0.21 15.73 -10.55
C GLU A 266 0.68 15.89 -11.76
N GLU A 267 1.87 15.28 -11.72
CA GLU A 267 2.82 15.32 -12.84
C GLU A 267 2.23 14.65 -14.08
N SER A 268 1.49 13.54 -13.86
CA SER A 268 0.78 12.83 -14.92
C SER A 268 -0.45 13.58 -15.42
N ASP A 269 -1.18 14.32 -14.55
CA ASP A 269 -2.37 15.08 -14.96
C ASP A 269 -2.01 16.23 -15.92
N VAL A 270 -0.84 16.84 -15.77
CA VAL A 270 -0.31 17.83 -16.73
C VAL A 270 -0.04 17.14 -18.09
N HIS A 271 0.55 15.96 -18.07
CA HIS A 271 0.85 15.19 -19.29
C HIS A 271 -0.42 14.60 -19.90
N VAL A 272 -1.33 14.06 -19.09
CA VAL A 272 -2.64 13.53 -19.50
C VAL A 272 -3.57 14.65 -19.97
N LYS A 273 -3.60 15.81 -19.31
CA LYS A 273 -4.37 16.99 -19.81
C LYS A 273 -3.86 17.46 -21.16
N LYS A 274 -2.55 17.46 -21.36
CA LYS A 274 -1.93 17.78 -22.65
C LYS A 274 -2.31 16.74 -23.71
N MET A 275 -2.22 15.46 -23.38
CA MET A 275 -2.56 14.34 -24.27
C MET A 275 -4.07 14.26 -24.55
N VAL A 276 -4.95 14.50 -23.56
CA VAL A 276 -6.42 14.58 -23.72
C VAL A 276 -6.82 15.78 -24.56
N ALA A 277 -6.14 16.92 -24.38
CA ALA A 277 -6.35 18.11 -25.22
C ALA A 277 -5.90 17.90 -26.67
N GLU A 278 -4.79 17.19 -26.87
CA GLU A 278 -4.22 16.85 -28.19
C GLU A 278 -5.03 15.76 -28.94
N LEU A 279 -5.61 14.80 -28.20
CA LEU A 279 -6.33 13.64 -28.76
C LEU A 279 -7.85 13.75 -28.71
N GLY A 280 -8.41 14.80 -28.10
CA GLY A 280 -9.86 15.03 -28.02
C GLY A 280 -10.66 14.00 -27.22
N LEU A 281 -10.00 13.23 -26.33
CA LEU A 281 -10.63 12.15 -25.56
C LEU A 281 -11.46 12.67 -24.38
N LYS A 282 -12.68 12.16 -24.21
CA LYS A 282 -13.51 12.43 -23.02
C LYS A 282 -13.03 11.58 -21.85
N ARG A 283 -13.00 12.16 -20.61
CA ARG A 283 -12.70 11.41 -19.38
C ARG A 283 -13.62 10.19 -19.28
N PRO A 284 -13.10 8.97 -19.12
CA PRO A 284 -13.93 7.81 -18.86
C PRO A 284 -14.61 7.96 -17.49
N GLN A 285 -15.94 7.95 -17.47
CA GLN A 285 -16.72 7.80 -16.24
C GLN A 285 -16.89 6.31 -15.99
N ILE A 286 -16.23 5.78 -14.98
CA ILE A 286 -16.43 4.39 -14.53
C ILE A 286 -17.53 4.42 -13.46
N PRO A 287 -18.69 3.78 -13.70
CA PRO A 287 -19.72 3.70 -12.66
C PRO A 287 -19.30 2.72 -11.55
N PHE A 288 -19.38 3.16 -10.30
CA PHE A 288 -19.40 2.27 -9.13
C PHE A 288 -20.83 1.67 -8.99
N PRO A 289 -20.99 0.39 -8.68
CA PRO A 289 -20.21 -0.49 -7.81
C PRO A 289 -19.58 -1.68 -8.55
N LEU A 290 -18.39 -2.07 -8.10
CA LEU A 290 -17.57 -3.17 -8.62
C LEU A 290 -18.09 -4.60 -8.34
N GLN A 291 -19.37 -4.79 -8.07
CA GLN A 291 -19.97 -6.11 -8.02
C GLN A 291 -20.61 -6.43 -9.37
N GLY A 292 -19.89 -7.12 -10.22
CA GLY A 292 -20.42 -7.82 -11.38
C GLY A 292 -19.89 -7.48 -12.76
N ARG A 293 -19.02 -6.49 -12.97
CA ARG A 293 -18.60 -6.08 -14.32
C ARG A 293 -17.14 -5.70 -14.51
N LEU A 294 -16.27 -6.49 -13.92
CA LEU A 294 -14.84 -6.36 -14.19
C LEU A 294 -14.53 -6.72 -15.66
N ASP A 295 -15.29 -7.64 -16.24
CA ASP A 295 -15.17 -8.02 -17.66
C ASP A 295 -15.51 -6.87 -18.61
N GLU A 296 -16.49 -6.00 -18.27
CA GLU A 296 -16.79 -4.81 -19.06
C GLU A 296 -15.72 -3.73 -18.93
N PHE A 297 -15.12 -3.58 -17.75
CA PHE A 297 -13.98 -2.71 -17.54
C PHE A 297 -12.75 -3.17 -18.35
N LEU A 298 -12.51 -4.48 -18.41
CA LEU A 298 -11.44 -5.06 -19.21
C LEU A 298 -11.78 -5.11 -20.71
N GLN A 299 -13.05 -5.11 -21.10
CA GLN A 299 -13.48 -5.03 -22.51
C GLN A 299 -13.41 -3.61 -23.07
N SER A 300 -13.59 -2.55 -22.25
CA SER A 300 -13.42 -1.17 -22.71
C SER A 300 -11.99 -0.86 -23.18
N TRP A 301 -11.01 -1.69 -22.83
CA TRP A 301 -9.63 -1.57 -23.29
C TRP A 301 -9.40 -2.11 -24.72
N LYS A 302 -10.37 -2.85 -25.28
CA LYS A 302 -10.23 -3.41 -26.64
C LYS A 302 -10.72 -2.48 -27.74
N GLN A 303 -11.25 -1.30 -27.37
CA GLN A 303 -11.85 -0.36 -28.34
C GLN A 303 -11.03 0.94 -28.53
N ASP A 304 -9.87 1.07 -27.91
CA ASP A 304 -8.82 2.05 -28.18
C ASP A 304 -7.55 1.33 -28.67
#